data_3cbc96fe43a64a25ce595a91337c2f7b
#
_entry.id   3cbc96fe43a64a25ce595a91337c2f7b
#
_cell.length_a   1.000
_cell.length_b   1.000
_cell.length_c   1.000
_cell.angle_alpha   90.00
_cell.angle_beta   90.00
_cell.angle_gamma   90.00
#
_symmetry.space_group_name_H-M   'P 1'
#
loop_
_entity.id
_entity.type
_entity.pdbx_description
1 polymer ?
#
loop_
_entity_poly.entity_id
_entity_poly.type
_entity_poly.pdbx_seq_one_letter_code
_entity_poly.pdbx_strand_id
1 'polypeptide(L)'
;LFAVLALTLCLCLPAFAQEAKPAEPSAKEDKTVTDLTGRDAFLRDVKGFTTNFGGPYVFEQASRKSPADIYGAAPAEGSVAVLRIYTMSDDKGDASINASGHAFVSVTNVSDSDIAVGGLLIAPGKSLTIGTRGNRNEHSGIWYELESYYMYYIPDYYYHLYAMQTSLDADQLAVLNRGLSRADHWSAYYNCSAFSEAVWNSVCADTLSAGRPFSPANLQADMLAKYPDKTAYEPPIPYDYAVYYGKD
;
A
#
# COMPACT_ATOMS: atom_id res chain seq x y z
N LEU A 1 17.80 -44.64 -57.27
CA LEU A 1 18.68 -43.70 -56.57
C LEU A 1 17.82 -42.66 -55.88
N PHE A 2 17.43 -42.91 -54.61
CA PHE A 2 16.60 -41.98 -53.79
C PHE A 2 17.52 -41.27 -52.82
N ALA A 3 17.61 -39.94 -52.94
CA ALA A 3 18.30 -39.08 -52.00
C ALA A 3 17.29 -38.67 -50.92
N VAL A 4 17.55 -39.07 -49.68
CA VAL A 4 16.76 -38.65 -48.50
C VAL A 4 17.33 -37.32 -48.02
N LEU A 5 16.55 -36.26 -48.14
CA LEU A 5 16.87 -34.93 -47.60
C LEU A 5 16.42 -34.87 -46.16
N ALA A 6 17.36 -34.96 -45.21
CA ALA A 6 17.09 -34.76 -43.82
C ALA A 6 16.95 -33.25 -43.50
N LEU A 7 15.74 -32.80 -43.22
CA LEU A 7 15.43 -31.43 -42.80
C LEU A 7 15.66 -31.35 -41.29
N THR A 8 16.77 -30.76 -40.87
CA THR A 8 17.07 -30.49 -39.46
C THR A 8 16.27 -29.23 -39.03
N LEU A 9 15.17 -29.46 -38.36
CA LEU A 9 14.36 -28.37 -37.78
C LEU A 9 15.06 -27.86 -36.52
N CYS A 10 15.78 -26.73 -36.64
CA CYS A 10 16.35 -26.04 -35.51
C CYS A 10 15.22 -25.32 -34.74
N LEU A 11 14.72 -25.93 -33.67
CA LEU A 11 13.78 -25.31 -32.74
C LEU A 11 14.55 -24.27 -31.91
N CYS A 12 14.56 -23.04 -32.36
CA CYS A 12 14.91 -21.90 -31.52
C CYS A 12 13.80 -21.71 -30.47
N LEU A 13 13.99 -22.30 -29.30
CA LEU A 13 13.21 -21.92 -28.12
C LEU A 13 13.54 -20.46 -27.78
N PRO A 14 12.57 -19.57 -27.62
CA PRO A 14 12.86 -18.25 -27.09
C PRO A 14 13.42 -18.44 -25.68
N ALA A 15 14.65 -17.96 -25.47
CA ALA A 15 15.17 -17.78 -24.12
C ALA A 15 14.21 -16.83 -23.40
N PHE A 16 13.46 -17.37 -22.45
CA PHE A 16 12.77 -16.53 -21.49
C PHE A 16 13.86 -15.67 -20.80
N ALA A 17 13.91 -14.41 -21.15
CA ALA A 17 14.70 -13.45 -20.40
C ALA A 17 14.11 -13.47 -18.99
N GLN A 18 14.83 -14.07 -18.06
CA GLN A 18 14.55 -13.98 -16.64
C GLN A 18 14.67 -12.49 -16.33
N GLU A 19 13.53 -11.83 -16.09
CA GLU A 19 13.53 -10.44 -15.67
C GLU A 19 14.46 -10.33 -14.47
N ALA A 20 15.47 -9.50 -14.61
CA ALA A 20 16.41 -9.27 -13.53
C ALA A 20 15.61 -8.72 -12.35
N LYS A 21 15.68 -9.44 -11.20
CA LYS A 21 15.16 -8.97 -9.92
C LYS A 21 15.58 -7.50 -9.77
N PRO A 22 14.65 -6.57 -9.47
CA PRO A 22 15.00 -5.18 -9.23
C PRO A 22 16.14 -5.12 -8.22
N ALA A 23 17.17 -4.34 -8.52
CA ALA A 23 18.25 -4.11 -7.56
C ALA A 23 17.64 -3.55 -6.27
N GLU A 24 18.00 -4.13 -5.13
CA GLU A 24 17.61 -3.58 -3.83
C GLU A 24 17.97 -2.08 -3.82
N PRO A 25 17.02 -1.18 -3.53
CA PRO A 25 17.32 0.23 -3.48
C PRO A 25 18.35 0.45 -2.37
N SER A 26 19.40 1.19 -2.70
CA SER A 26 20.41 1.58 -1.71
C SER A 26 19.74 2.51 -0.70
N ALA A 27 19.29 1.96 0.43
CA ALA A 27 18.78 2.74 1.53
C ALA A 27 19.87 3.71 2.01
N LYS A 28 19.58 5.01 1.97
CA LYS A 28 20.34 5.95 2.77
C LYS A 28 20.02 5.63 4.21
N GLU A 29 21.04 5.28 4.99
CA GLU A 29 20.92 4.99 6.42
C GLU A 29 20.29 6.17 7.16
N ASP A 30 18.99 6.12 7.36
CA ASP A 30 18.36 6.89 8.42
C ASP A 30 18.43 6.04 9.69
N LYS A 31 19.02 6.60 10.74
CA LYS A 31 19.38 5.88 11.97
C LYS A 31 18.16 5.42 12.79
N THR A 32 16.96 5.80 12.40
CA THR A 32 15.72 5.50 13.12
C THR A 32 14.91 4.36 12.49
N VAL A 33 15.33 3.86 11.33
CA VAL A 33 14.57 2.88 10.54
C VAL A 33 15.34 1.56 10.46
N THR A 34 14.67 0.45 10.72
CA THR A 34 15.24 -0.89 10.57
C THR A 34 14.73 -1.52 9.29
N ASP A 35 15.67 -1.96 8.45
CA ASP A 35 15.37 -2.72 7.25
C ASP A 35 15.01 -4.17 7.62
N LEU A 36 13.84 -4.63 7.18
CA LEU A 36 13.39 -6.02 7.28
C LEU A 36 13.32 -6.63 5.89
N THR A 37 14.45 -6.84 5.26
CA THR A 37 14.51 -7.57 4.00
C THR A 37 14.55 -9.07 4.26
N GLY A 38 13.69 -9.82 3.58
CA GLY A 38 13.70 -11.26 3.55
C GLY A 38 12.42 -11.94 4.06
N ARG A 39 12.26 -13.21 3.69
CA ARG A 39 11.14 -14.06 4.04
C ARG A 39 10.87 -14.15 5.56
N ASP A 40 11.87 -13.90 6.37
CA ASP A 40 11.78 -13.94 7.83
C ASP A 40 10.82 -12.88 8.39
N ALA A 41 10.60 -11.77 7.68
CA ALA A 41 9.61 -10.77 8.08
C ALA A 41 8.19 -11.35 8.18
N PHE A 42 7.86 -12.35 7.37
CA PHE A 42 6.57 -13.04 7.41
C PHE A 42 6.40 -13.94 8.61
N LEU A 43 7.46 -14.63 8.98
CA LEU A 43 7.41 -15.70 9.98
C LEU A 43 7.36 -15.13 11.41
N ARG A 44 7.56 -13.82 11.56
CA ARG A 44 7.63 -13.14 12.84
C ARG A 44 6.33 -12.50 13.31
N ASP A 45 5.21 -12.75 12.60
CA ASP A 45 3.91 -12.30 13.11
C ASP A 45 3.61 -12.97 14.46
N VAL A 46 3.39 -12.15 15.47
CA VAL A 46 3.06 -12.64 16.81
C VAL A 46 1.64 -13.17 16.79
N LYS A 47 1.47 -14.39 17.28
CA LYS A 47 0.14 -14.96 17.48
C LYS A 47 -0.45 -14.39 18.76
N GLY A 48 -1.46 -13.57 18.65
CA GLY A 48 -2.18 -13.00 19.77
C GLY A 48 -2.64 -11.57 19.51
N PHE A 49 -3.58 -11.10 20.31
CA PHE A 49 -4.03 -9.72 20.26
C PHE A 49 -3.26 -8.91 21.29
N THR A 50 -2.70 -7.78 20.86
CA THR A 50 -2.23 -6.80 21.83
C THR A 50 -3.45 -6.16 22.50
N THR A 51 -3.40 -6.01 23.81
CA THR A 51 -4.41 -5.26 24.58
C THR A 51 -4.18 -3.75 24.54
N ASN A 52 -3.32 -3.27 23.63
CA ASN A 52 -3.07 -1.86 23.48
C ASN A 52 -4.30 -1.20 22.84
N PHE A 53 -4.97 -0.33 23.59
CA PHE A 53 -6.09 0.49 23.11
C PHE A 53 -5.55 1.84 22.63
N GLY A 54 -4.68 1.82 21.63
CA GLY A 54 -4.26 3.07 20.98
C GLY A 54 -5.46 3.94 20.62
N GLY A 55 -5.31 5.25 20.72
CA GLY A 55 -6.36 6.21 20.39
C GLY A 55 -6.66 6.25 18.90
N PRO A 56 -7.68 7.06 18.49
CA PRO A 56 -8.01 7.22 17.10
C PRO A 56 -6.86 7.85 16.32
N TYR A 57 -6.72 7.46 15.05
CA TYR A 57 -5.82 8.17 14.14
C TYR A 57 -6.34 9.58 13.87
N VAL A 58 -5.52 10.57 14.19
CA VAL A 58 -5.87 11.99 14.05
C VAL A 58 -5.08 12.60 12.91
N PHE A 59 -5.75 12.75 11.77
CA PHE A 59 -5.23 13.47 10.61
C PHE A 59 -5.92 14.84 10.51
N GLU A 60 -5.13 15.90 10.35
CA GLU A 60 -5.66 17.21 9.99
C GLU A 60 -6.37 17.10 8.63
N GLN A 61 -7.41 17.91 8.42
CA GLN A 61 -8.08 17.94 7.13
C GLN A 61 -7.38 18.94 6.23
N ALA A 62 -7.08 18.58 4.99
CA ALA A 62 -6.58 19.54 4.02
C ALA A 62 -7.65 20.62 3.77
N SER A 63 -7.22 21.88 3.67
CA SER A 63 -8.11 23.00 3.38
C SER A 63 -8.77 22.86 2.00
N ARG A 64 -8.06 22.26 1.06
CA ARG A 64 -8.57 21.81 -0.23
C ARG A 64 -8.39 20.32 -0.34
N LYS A 65 -9.43 19.59 -0.72
CA LYS A 65 -9.41 18.16 -0.96
C LYS A 65 -9.60 17.89 -2.45
N SER A 66 -8.83 16.96 -2.97
CA SER A 66 -9.02 16.46 -4.33
C SER A 66 -10.17 15.44 -4.39
N PRO A 67 -10.92 15.37 -5.48
CA PRO A 67 -11.82 14.23 -5.70
C PRO A 67 -11.00 12.96 -5.95
N ALA A 68 -11.64 11.81 -5.81
CA ALA A 68 -11.05 10.56 -6.29
C ALA A 68 -11.02 10.57 -7.82
N ASP A 69 -9.87 10.16 -8.38
CA ASP A 69 -9.69 9.97 -9.81
C ASP A 69 -10.19 8.58 -10.25
N ILE A 70 -10.44 8.40 -11.55
CA ILE A 70 -10.56 7.06 -12.11
C ILE A 70 -9.21 6.36 -11.92
N TYR A 71 -9.20 5.13 -11.40
CA TYR A 71 -7.95 4.42 -11.16
C TYR A 71 -7.13 4.27 -12.44
N GLY A 72 -5.83 4.60 -12.36
CA GLY A 72 -4.93 4.59 -13.52
C GLY A 72 -5.01 5.84 -14.41
N ALA A 73 -5.89 6.81 -14.14
CA ALA A 73 -5.86 8.09 -14.81
C ALA A 73 -4.55 8.84 -14.55
N ALA A 74 -4.15 9.68 -15.50
CA ALA A 74 -3.02 10.57 -15.32
C ALA A 74 -3.26 11.50 -14.12
N PRO A 75 -2.21 11.83 -13.35
CA PRO A 75 -2.32 12.76 -12.24
C PRO A 75 -2.86 14.12 -12.69
N ALA A 76 -3.65 14.78 -11.84
CA ALA A 76 -4.12 16.13 -12.09
C ALA A 76 -2.94 17.11 -12.23
N GLU A 77 -3.12 18.15 -13.04
CA GLU A 77 -2.10 19.18 -13.23
C GLU A 77 -1.70 19.82 -11.89
N GLY A 78 -0.39 19.99 -11.67
CA GLY A 78 0.16 20.54 -10.42
C GLY A 78 0.26 19.54 -9.28
N SER A 79 -0.08 18.28 -9.50
CA SER A 79 0.11 17.24 -8.48
C SER A 79 1.58 16.89 -8.31
N VAL A 80 1.97 16.65 -7.06
CA VAL A 80 3.31 16.17 -6.70
C VAL A 80 3.32 14.68 -6.36
N ALA A 81 2.15 14.13 -6.00
CA ALA A 81 1.99 12.72 -5.66
C ALA A 81 0.62 12.18 -6.06
N VAL A 82 0.52 10.86 -6.16
CA VAL A 82 -0.74 10.11 -6.23
C VAL A 82 -0.84 9.25 -4.98
N LEU A 83 -1.90 9.46 -4.20
CA LEU A 83 -2.28 8.59 -3.09
C LEU A 83 -3.23 7.52 -3.60
N ARG A 84 -2.96 6.27 -3.23
CA ARG A 84 -3.90 5.15 -3.44
C ARG A 84 -4.28 4.55 -2.11
N ILE A 85 -5.54 4.16 -1.98
CA ILE A 85 -6.05 3.37 -0.86
C ILE A 85 -6.38 1.99 -1.36
N TYR A 86 -5.97 0.98 -0.61
CA TYR A 86 -6.18 -0.43 -0.91
C TYR A 86 -6.95 -1.11 0.22
N THR A 87 -7.79 -2.04 -0.16
CA THR A 87 -8.47 -2.92 0.78
C THR A 87 -8.65 -4.31 0.19
N MET A 88 -8.48 -5.32 1.02
CA MET A 88 -8.82 -6.70 0.70
C MET A 88 -9.61 -7.31 1.85
N SER A 89 -10.54 -8.17 1.53
CA SER A 89 -11.31 -8.92 2.51
C SER A 89 -11.60 -10.31 1.96
N ASP A 90 -11.48 -11.31 2.81
CA ASP A 90 -11.88 -12.69 2.50
C ASP A 90 -13.40 -12.85 2.41
N ASP A 91 -14.14 -11.89 2.95
CA ASP A 91 -15.60 -11.91 2.94
C ASP A 91 -16.15 -11.41 1.61
N LYS A 92 -16.88 -12.26 0.94
CA LYS A 92 -17.59 -11.98 -0.32
C LYS A 92 -18.77 -10.98 -0.14
N GLY A 93 -18.53 -9.90 0.61
CA GLY A 93 -19.53 -8.83 0.81
C GLY A 93 -20.48 -9.07 1.97
N ASP A 94 -20.23 -10.07 2.81
CA ASP A 94 -20.99 -10.26 4.04
C ASP A 94 -20.32 -9.45 5.15
N ALA A 95 -21.07 -8.48 5.72
CA ALA A 95 -20.59 -7.56 6.77
C ALA A 95 -20.36 -8.27 8.11
N SER A 96 -19.90 -9.51 8.07
CA SER A 96 -19.55 -10.24 9.28
C SER A 96 -18.30 -9.62 9.91
N ILE A 97 -18.21 -9.71 11.23
CA ILE A 97 -17.11 -9.18 12.07
C ILE A 97 -15.82 -9.99 11.82
N ASN A 98 -15.58 -10.43 10.60
CA ASN A 98 -14.36 -11.14 10.26
C ASN A 98 -13.20 -10.16 10.20
N ALA A 99 -12.28 -10.33 11.13
CA ALA A 99 -11.03 -9.60 11.20
C ALA A 99 -10.02 -10.05 10.10
N SER A 100 -10.45 -10.88 9.15
CA SER A 100 -9.66 -11.31 8.02
C SER A 100 -9.64 -10.21 6.96
N GLY A 101 -8.45 -9.87 6.49
CA GLY A 101 -8.26 -8.83 5.51
C GLY A 101 -7.27 -7.77 5.96
N HIS A 102 -6.98 -6.84 5.06
CA HIS A 102 -6.06 -5.75 5.30
C HIS A 102 -6.45 -4.50 4.51
N ALA A 103 -6.06 -3.34 5.02
CA ALA A 103 -6.16 -2.07 4.32
C ALA A 103 -4.88 -1.27 4.51
N PHE A 104 -4.45 -0.58 3.47
CA PHE A 104 -3.24 0.22 3.47
C PHE A 104 -3.32 1.31 2.40
N VAL A 105 -2.34 2.18 2.35
CA VAL A 105 -2.23 3.19 1.32
C VAL A 105 -0.89 3.10 0.60
N SER A 106 -0.79 3.68 -0.59
CA SER A 106 0.50 3.96 -1.21
C SER A 106 0.58 5.39 -1.69
N VAL A 107 1.81 5.92 -1.73
CA VAL A 107 2.12 7.23 -2.32
C VAL A 107 3.09 7.02 -3.45
N THR A 108 2.75 7.49 -4.65
CA THR A 108 3.64 7.52 -5.82
C THR A 108 4.09 8.95 -6.04
N ASN A 109 5.39 9.18 -6.13
CA ASN A 109 5.95 10.47 -6.52
C ASN A 109 5.74 10.70 -8.02
N VAL A 110 4.99 11.73 -8.39
CA VAL A 110 4.74 12.11 -9.79
C VAL A 110 5.39 13.44 -10.15
N SER A 111 6.20 14.01 -9.26
CA SER A 111 7.00 15.20 -9.50
C SER A 111 8.37 14.87 -10.09
N ASP A 112 9.12 15.90 -10.50
CA ASP A 112 10.46 15.79 -11.08
C ASP A 112 11.58 15.70 -10.02
N SER A 113 11.26 15.76 -8.74
CA SER A 113 12.22 15.76 -7.64
C SER A 113 11.79 14.79 -6.54
N ASP A 114 12.72 14.44 -5.65
CA ASP A 114 12.40 13.62 -4.48
C ASP A 114 11.33 14.31 -3.62
N ILE A 115 10.37 13.54 -3.13
CA ILE A 115 9.38 13.99 -2.14
C ILE A 115 9.58 13.23 -0.83
N ALA A 116 9.28 13.90 0.29
CA ALA A 116 9.29 13.24 1.60
C ALA A 116 7.91 12.66 1.91
N VAL A 117 7.88 11.40 2.38
CA VAL A 117 6.67 10.74 2.88
C VAL A 117 7.02 9.96 4.14
N GLY A 118 6.41 10.34 5.26
CA GLY A 118 6.69 9.71 6.56
C GLY A 118 8.16 9.76 7.00
N GLY A 119 8.94 10.76 6.54
CA GLY A 119 10.37 10.87 6.80
C GLY A 119 11.27 10.14 5.80
N LEU A 120 10.73 9.36 4.87
CA LEU A 120 11.46 8.69 3.79
C LEU A 120 11.44 9.55 2.52
N LEU A 121 12.53 9.53 1.74
CA LEU A 121 12.59 10.20 0.45
C LEU A 121 12.19 9.21 -0.66
N ILE A 122 11.24 9.63 -1.48
CA ILE A 122 10.74 8.86 -2.63
C ILE A 122 11.19 9.56 -3.91
N ALA A 123 11.98 8.87 -4.72
CA ALA A 123 12.45 9.38 -6.01
C ALA A 123 11.30 9.53 -7.03
N PRO A 124 11.46 10.38 -8.07
CA PRO A 124 10.49 10.51 -9.15
C PRO A 124 10.08 9.17 -9.76
N GLY A 125 8.78 8.98 -9.95
CA GLY A 125 8.19 7.76 -10.50
C GLY A 125 8.17 6.55 -9.57
N LYS A 126 8.67 6.66 -8.33
CA LYS A 126 8.69 5.59 -7.33
C LYS A 126 7.48 5.65 -6.41
N SER A 127 7.15 4.50 -5.84
CA SER A 127 6.01 4.32 -4.93
C SER A 127 6.47 3.80 -3.57
N LEU A 128 5.68 4.11 -2.53
CA LEU A 128 5.89 3.64 -1.16
C LEU A 128 4.55 3.19 -0.60
N THR A 129 4.42 1.93 -0.17
CA THR A 129 3.25 1.47 0.57
C THR A 129 3.38 1.83 2.05
N ILE A 130 2.25 2.13 2.70
CA ILE A 130 2.17 2.53 4.10
C ILE A 130 0.96 1.85 4.72
N GLY A 131 1.18 1.00 5.68
CA GLY A 131 0.13 0.32 6.42
C GLY A 131 0.42 0.28 7.91
N THR A 132 -0.57 -0.07 8.72
CA THR A 132 -0.36 -0.28 10.15
C THR A 132 -0.60 -1.74 10.50
N ARG A 133 0.29 -2.30 11.32
CA ARG A 133 0.18 -3.67 11.81
C ARG A 133 0.45 -3.74 13.30
N GLY A 134 -0.31 -4.58 13.97
CA GLY A 134 -0.08 -4.96 15.35
C GLY A 134 0.47 -6.37 15.46
N ASN A 135 0.76 -6.76 16.69
CA ASN A 135 1.18 -8.12 17.04
C ASN A 135 2.46 -8.61 16.33
N ARG A 136 3.34 -7.71 15.96
CA ARG A 136 4.69 -8.04 15.48
C ARG A 136 5.72 -7.78 16.58
N ASN A 137 6.72 -8.65 16.67
CA ASN A 137 7.77 -8.53 17.68
C ASN A 137 8.64 -7.29 17.48
N GLU A 138 8.79 -6.86 16.23
CA GLU A 138 9.68 -5.77 15.85
C GLU A 138 9.04 -4.42 16.12
N HIS A 139 7.77 -4.26 15.74
CA HIS A 139 7.05 -2.99 15.81
C HIS A 139 5.54 -3.18 15.73
N SER A 140 4.81 -2.37 16.49
CA SER A 140 3.34 -2.30 16.43
C SER A 140 2.93 -0.87 16.10
N GLY A 141 2.70 -0.61 14.82
CA GLY A 141 2.43 0.73 14.28
C GLY A 141 2.57 0.76 12.77
N ILE A 142 3.12 1.86 12.23
CA ILE A 142 3.32 2.07 10.80
C ILE A 142 4.46 1.22 10.27
N TRP A 143 4.20 0.59 9.13
CA TRP A 143 5.16 -0.11 8.30
C TRP A 143 5.17 0.51 6.91
N TYR A 144 6.36 0.66 6.35
CA TYR A 144 6.58 1.11 4.98
C TYR A 144 7.06 -0.06 4.13
N GLU A 145 6.56 -0.20 2.91
CA GLU A 145 6.90 -1.24 1.93
C GLU A 145 6.59 -2.69 2.35
N LEU A 146 5.94 -2.91 3.49
CA LEU A 146 5.64 -4.27 3.93
C LEU A 146 4.59 -4.94 3.03
N GLU A 147 3.61 -4.20 2.55
CA GLU A 147 2.55 -4.70 1.68
C GLU A 147 3.09 -5.04 0.29
N SER A 148 3.87 -4.14 -0.30
CA SER A 148 4.51 -4.37 -1.59
C SER A 148 5.52 -5.51 -1.52
N TYR A 149 6.26 -5.63 -0.41
CA TYR A 149 7.12 -6.78 -0.13
C TYR A 149 6.35 -8.10 -0.15
N TYR A 150 5.20 -8.17 0.53
CA TYR A 150 4.37 -9.36 0.54
C TYR A 150 3.90 -9.74 -0.87
N MET A 151 3.38 -8.78 -1.63
CA MET A 151 2.93 -9.02 -3.00
C MET A 151 4.06 -9.45 -3.93
N TYR A 152 5.27 -8.92 -3.73
CA TYR A 152 6.42 -9.24 -4.56
C TYR A 152 6.96 -10.66 -4.31
N TYR A 153 7.06 -11.08 -3.04
CA TYR A 153 7.66 -12.36 -2.67
C TYR A 153 6.66 -13.51 -2.56
N ILE A 154 5.40 -13.20 -2.32
CA ILE A 154 4.31 -14.18 -2.25
C ILE A 154 3.20 -13.71 -3.19
N PRO A 155 3.23 -14.12 -4.46
CA PRO A 155 2.13 -13.88 -5.38
C PRO A 155 0.80 -14.32 -4.73
N ASP A 156 -0.23 -13.53 -4.94
CA ASP A 156 -1.58 -13.76 -4.39
C ASP A 156 -1.69 -13.64 -2.86
N TYR A 157 -0.71 -13.04 -2.16
CA TYR A 157 -0.82 -12.80 -0.72
C TYR A 157 -2.03 -11.92 -0.37
N TYR A 158 -2.28 -10.88 -1.18
CA TYR A 158 -3.47 -10.05 -1.11
C TYR A 158 -4.35 -10.34 -2.33
N TYR A 159 -5.17 -11.36 -2.25
CA TYR A 159 -6.17 -11.66 -3.27
C TYR A 159 -7.44 -10.83 -3.03
N HIS A 160 -8.23 -10.62 -4.07
CA HIS A 160 -9.42 -9.74 -4.04
C HIS A 160 -9.11 -8.33 -3.55
N LEU A 161 -7.99 -7.79 -3.97
CA LEU A 161 -7.57 -6.43 -3.66
C LEU A 161 -8.36 -5.43 -4.50
N TYR A 162 -8.89 -4.41 -3.84
CA TYR A 162 -9.52 -3.27 -4.49
C TYR A 162 -8.78 -1.99 -4.16
N ALA A 163 -8.75 -1.03 -5.08
CA ALA A 163 -8.09 0.25 -4.85
C ALA A 163 -8.81 1.42 -5.52
N MET A 164 -8.65 2.59 -4.91
CA MET A 164 -8.97 3.90 -5.46
C MET A 164 -7.75 4.79 -5.42
N GLN A 165 -7.75 5.85 -6.23
CA GLN A 165 -6.66 6.84 -6.23
C GLN A 165 -7.17 8.28 -6.19
N THR A 166 -6.32 9.20 -5.72
CA THR A 166 -6.51 10.64 -5.78
C THR A 166 -5.17 11.34 -5.98
N SER A 167 -5.17 12.46 -6.69
CA SER A 167 -4.00 13.28 -6.91
C SER A 167 -3.78 14.24 -5.75
N LEU A 168 -2.53 14.41 -5.31
CA LEU A 168 -2.15 15.30 -4.21
C LEU A 168 -1.28 16.45 -4.70
N ASP A 169 -1.64 17.69 -4.33
CA ASP A 169 -0.73 18.81 -4.38
C ASP A 169 0.25 18.82 -3.18
N ALA A 170 1.16 19.80 -3.16
CA ALA A 170 2.18 19.91 -2.10
C ALA A 170 1.56 20.15 -0.70
N ASP A 171 0.48 20.91 -0.62
CA ASP A 171 -0.18 21.20 0.67
C ASP A 171 -0.88 19.95 1.23
N GLN A 172 -1.53 19.18 0.38
CA GLN A 172 -2.15 17.90 0.75
C GLN A 172 -1.11 16.88 1.19
N LEU A 173 0.03 16.78 0.47
CA LEU A 173 1.15 15.94 0.87
C LEU A 173 1.72 16.37 2.23
N ALA A 174 1.80 17.66 2.50
CA ALA A 174 2.24 18.16 3.80
C ALA A 174 1.26 17.82 4.94
N VAL A 175 -0.06 17.87 4.68
CA VAL A 175 -1.09 17.39 5.61
C VAL A 175 -0.92 15.92 5.91
N LEU A 176 -0.75 15.09 4.87
CA LEU A 176 -0.51 13.66 5.01
C LEU A 176 0.71 13.39 5.90
N ASN A 177 1.84 14.04 5.64
CA ASN A 177 3.07 13.86 6.42
C ASN A 177 2.90 14.23 7.90
N ARG A 178 2.20 15.34 8.21
CA ARG A 178 1.91 15.71 9.61
C ARG A 178 1.04 14.65 10.31
N GLY A 179 0.12 14.03 9.59
CA GLY A 179 -0.69 12.93 10.11
C GLY A 179 0.14 11.68 10.37
N LEU A 180 0.98 11.28 9.41
CA LEU A 180 1.84 10.10 9.53
C LEU A 180 2.78 10.20 10.73
N SER A 181 3.36 11.37 11.01
CA SER A 181 4.26 11.56 12.16
C SER A 181 3.61 11.32 13.54
N ARG A 182 2.28 11.21 13.61
CA ARG A 182 1.50 11.01 14.84
C ARG A 182 0.75 9.68 14.84
N ALA A 183 0.81 8.93 13.77
CA ALA A 183 -0.03 7.75 13.53
C ALA A 183 0.70 6.43 13.80
N ASP A 184 1.92 6.47 14.36
CA ASP A 184 2.74 5.28 14.58
C ASP A 184 2.27 4.47 15.79
N HIS A 185 1.09 3.89 15.68
CA HIS A 185 0.49 2.99 16.65
C HIS A 185 -0.50 2.06 15.97
N TRP A 186 -0.88 0.99 16.65
CA TRP A 186 -1.92 0.07 16.21
C TRP A 186 -2.65 -0.50 17.42
N SER A 187 -3.93 -0.76 17.26
CA SER A 187 -4.73 -1.56 18.18
C SER A 187 -5.79 -2.34 17.43
N ALA A 188 -6.35 -3.36 18.07
CA ALA A 188 -7.44 -4.13 17.46
C ALA A 188 -8.68 -3.27 17.15
N TYR A 189 -8.88 -2.19 17.92
CA TYR A 189 -10.00 -1.27 17.70
C TYR A 189 -9.68 -0.18 16.67
N TYR A 190 -8.47 0.38 16.70
CA TYR A 190 -7.95 1.34 15.72
C TYR A 190 -6.89 0.64 14.87
N ASN A 191 -7.35 -0.13 13.90
CA ASN A 191 -6.56 -1.03 13.07
C ASN A 191 -6.18 -0.42 11.71
N CYS A 192 -5.68 -1.24 10.82
CA CYS A 192 -5.26 -0.84 9.48
C CYS A 192 -6.37 -0.14 8.67
N SER A 193 -7.64 -0.54 8.85
CA SER A 193 -8.77 0.10 8.15
C SER A 193 -9.08 1.48 8.71
N ALA A 194 -8.98 1.66 10.03
CA ALA A 194 -9.11 2.98 10.66
C ALA A 194 -8.01 3.94 10.20
N PHE A 195 -6.78 3.44 10.09
CA PHE A 195 -5.65 4.20 9.56
C PHE A 195 -5.90 4.64 8.11
N SER A 196 -6.23 3.69 7.24
CA SER A 196 -6.43 3.95 5.81
C SER A 196 -7.60 4.90 5.56
N GLU A 197 -8.73 4.73 6.30
CA GLU A 197 -9.87 5.67 6.29
C GLU A 197 -9.41 7.09 6.68
N ALA A 198 -8.66 7.22 7.77
CA ALA A 198 -8.21 8.52 8.28
C ALA A 198 -7.26 9.23 7.31
N VAL A 199 -6.30 8.50 6.74
CA VAL A 199 -5.38 9.00 5.70
C VAL A 199 -6.16 9.50 4.49
N TRP A 200 -7.00 8.65 3.91
CA TRP A 200 -7.77 8.97 2.71
C TRP A 200 -8.67 10.19 2.93
N ASN A 201 -9.46 10.18 3.98
CA ASN A 201 -10.42 11.23 4.26
C ASN A 201 -9.79 12.57 4.64
N SER A 202 -8.51 12.57 5.00
CA SER A 202 -7.77 13.82 5.30
C SER A 202 -7.53 14.68 4.06
N VAL A 203 -7.39 14.06 2.87
CA VAL A 203 -6.97 14.72 1.62
C VAL A 203 -7.96 14.53 0.46
N CYS A 204 -8.82 13.51 0.51
CA CYS A 204 -9.80 13.23 -0.54
C CYS A 204 -11.19 13.73 -0.17
N ALA A 205 -11.88 14.36 -1.14
CA ALA A 205 -13.26 14.84 -1.00
C ALA A 205 -14.27 13.70 -1.04
N ASP A 206 -13.99 12.65 -1.80
CA ASP A 206 -14.78 11.42 -1.90
C ASP A 206 -14.47 10.51 -0.72
N THR A 207 -15.15 10.74 0.40
CA THR A 207 -14.86 10.07 1.68
C THR A 207 -15.30 8.62 1.71
N LEU A 208 -14.51 7.83 2.44
CA LEU A 208 -14.76 6.40 2.69
C LEU A 208 -15.03 6.14 4.17
N SER A 209 -15.69 5.02 4.47
CA SER A 209 -15.93 4.55 5.82
C SER A 209 -15.60 3.07 5.98
N ALA A 210 -14.75 2.78 6.95
CA ALA A 210 -14.45 1.41 7.38
C ALA A 210 -15.44 0.88 8.45
N GLY A 211 -16.55 1.60 8.69
CA GLY A 211 -17.58 1.21 9.64
C GLY A 211 -17.15 1.30 11.11
N ARG A 212 -18.00 0.75 11.98
CA ARG A 212 -17.74 0.61 13.43
C ARG A 212 -18.31 -0.74 13.90
N PRO A 213 -17.49 -1.73 14.28
CA PRO A 213 -16.01 -1.68 14.34
C PRO A 213 -15.37 -1.49 12.97
N PHE A 214 -14.17 -0.91 12.96
CA PHE A 214 -13.39 -0.74 11.73
C PHE A 214 -13.00 -2.09 11.14
N SER A 215 -13.29 -2.30 9.86
CA SER A 215 -12.89 -3.52 9.16
C SER A 215 -12.54 -3.28 7.69
N PRO A 216 -11.63 -4.09 7.12
CA PRO A 216 -11.34 -4.05 5.68
C PRO A 216 -12.58 -4.34 4.83
N ALA A 217 -13.44 -5.27 5.26
CA ALA A 217 -14.69 -5.61 4.57
C ALA A 217 -15.64 -4.42 4.46
N ASN A 218 -15.82 -3.65 5.55
CA ASN A 218 -16.66 -2.45 5.53
C ASN A 218 -16.06 -1.38 4.61
N LEU A 219 -14.75 -1.18 4.66
CA LEU A 219 -14.07 -0.23 3.79
C LEU A 219 -14.23 -0.60 2.32
N GLN A 220 -14.04 -1.88 1.99
CA GLN A 220 -14.25 -2.42 0.64
C GLN A 220 -15.70 -2.25 0.17
N ALA A 221 -16.67 -2.59 1.01
CA ALA A 221 -18.09 -2.45 0.70
C ALA A 221 -18.47 -0.99 0.44
N ASP A 222 -17.97 -0.05 1.25
CA ASP A 222 -18.24 1.38 1.10
C ASP A 222 -17.61 1.92 -0.21
N MET A 223 -16.37 1.50 -0.53
CA MET A 223 -15.68 1.84 -1.77
C MET A 223 -16.49 1.39 -3.01
N LEU A 224 -16.91 0.13 -3.03
CA LEU A 224 -17.66 -0.45 -4.15
C LEU A 224 -19.08 0.13 -4.27
N ALA A 225 -19.73 0.45 -3.15
CA ALA A 225 -21.08 1.00 -3.16
C ALA A 225 -21.11 2.46 -3.64
N LYS A 226 -20.14 3.26 -3.22
CA LYS A 226 -20.12 4.71 -3.53
C LYS A 226 -19.40 5.05 -4.85
N TYR A 227 -18.32 4.33 -5.16
CA TYR A 227 -17.40 4.70 -6.22
C TYR A 227 -17.00 3.52 -7.13
N PRO A 228 -17.96 2.72 -7.63
CA PRO A 228 -17.67 1.53 -8.44
C PRO A 228 -16.85 1.88 -9.70
N ASP A 229 -17.15 3.02 -10.33
CA ASP A 229 -16.49 3.46 -11.57
C ASP A 229 -15.05 4.01 -11.34
N LYS A 230 -14.69 4.27 -10.07
CA LYS A 230 -13.37 4.75 -9.67
C LYS A 230 -12.52 3.67 -9.01
N THR A 231 -13.08 2.50 -8.77
CA THR A 231 -12.45 1.39 -8.06
C THR A 231 -11.88 0.37 -9.04
N ALA A 232 -10.60 0.05 -8.88
CA ALA A 232 -9.92 -1.02 -9.62
C ALA A 232 -9.94 -2.32 -8.83
N TYR A 233 -9.97 -3.45 -9.53
CA TYR A 233 -9.82 -4.79 -9.00
C TYR A 233 -8.41 -5.32 -9.32
N GLU A 234 -7.74 -5.90 -8.34
CA GLU A 234 -6.38 -6.46 -8.42
C GLU A 234 -5.36 -5.52 -9.10
N PRO A 235 -5.27 -4.26 -8.63
CA PRO A 235 -4.29 -3.33 -9.18
C PRO A 235 -2.87 -3.75 -8.78
N PRO A 236 -1.87 -3.49 -9.64
CA PRO A 236 -0.48 -3.78 -9.32
C PRO A 236 0.01 -2.92 -8.16
N ILE A 237 0.86 -3.50 -7.31
CA ILE A 237 1.55 -2.80 -6.23
C ILE A 237 3.05 -2.85 -6.54
N PRO A 238 3.68 -1.72 -6.87
CA PRO A 238 5.13 -1.66 -7.09
C PRO A 238 5.90 -1.95 -5.80
N TYR A 239 7.02 -2.65 -5.89
CA TYR A 239 7.98 -2.84 -4.81
C TYR A 239 9.27 -2.10 -5.16
N ASP A 240 9.37 -0.86 -4.70
CA ASP A 240 10.43 0.08 -5.10
C ASP A 240 11.50 0.27 -4.04
N TYR A 241 11.20 -0.04 -2.77
CA TYR A 241 12.08 0.17 -1.63
C TYR A 241 12.11 -1.04 -0.70
N ALA A 242 13.09 -1.07 0.20
CA ALA A 242 13.12 -2.05 1.27
C ALA A 242 12.01 -1.79 2.31
N VAL A 243 11.72 -2.79 3.14
CA VAL A 243 10.74 -2.68 4.23
C VAL A 243 11.32 -1.89 5.39
N TYR A 244 10.58 -0.90 5.89
CA TYR A 244 10.96 -0.03 7.00
C TYR A 244 9.85 0.08 8.04
N TYR A 245 10.23 0.32 9.29
CA TYR A 245 9.33 0.74 10.37
C TYR A 245 10.06 1.69 11.31
N GLY A 246 9.31 2.56 12.00
CA GLY A 246 9.86 3.39 13.06
C GLY A 246 10.34 2.56 14.24
N LYS A 247 11.42 2.97 14.88
CA LYS A 247 11.80 2.48 16.21
C LYS A 247 11.44 3.55 17.22
N ASP A 248 10.76 3.11 18.31
CA ASP A 248 10.58 3.92 19.50
C ASP A 248 11.92 4.30 20.15
#